data_8fc9f7ef5a1c76a97065752822fbb34a
#
_entry.id   8fc9f7ef5a1c76a97065752822fbb34a
#
_cell.length_a   1.000
_cell.length_b   1.000
_cell.length_c   1.000
_cell.angle_alpha   90.00
_cell.angle_beta   90.00
_cell.angle_gamma   90.00
#
_symmetry.space_group_name_H-M   'P 1'
#
loop_
_entity.id
_entity.type
_entity.pdbx_description
1 polymer ?
#
loop_
_entity_poly.entity_id
_entity_poly.type
_entity_poly.pdbx_seq_one_letter_code
_entity_poly.pdbx_strand_id
1 'polypeptide(L)'
;AIGSSLRLTVKEKVAPVITVTNPTASATLTNNKPTITWSVTDDDSGVNPSTIGITIDSGSKITDGITKTAVTGGYNCSYTPATALTDGSHTIRFDASDYDGNAATQKSVTFKIDTVPPTLSVTSPSDGYVTNKSTITVSGTTNDATSSPVTVTVNGASVTVGSNGAFS
;
A
#
# COMPACT_ATOMS: atom_id res chain seq x y z
N ALA A 1 56.30 29.78 6.41
CA ALA A 1 54.93 30.08 6.84
C ALA A 1 54.00 29.03 6.23
N ILE A 2 53.42 28.16 7.08
CA ILE A 2 52.42 27.18 6.64
C ILE A 2 51.08 27.94 6.60
N GLY A 3 50.64 28.29 5.39
CA GLY A 3 49.31 28.89 5.22
C GLY A 3 48.24 27.86 5.56
N SER A 4 47.59 28.03 6.68
CA SER A 4 46.36 27.30 7.01
C SER A 4 45.24 27.85 6.12
N SER A 5 44.78 27.08 5.13
CA SER A 5 43.62 27.47 4.35
C SER A 5 42.33 27.19 5.18
N LEU A 6 41.65 28.27 5.57
CA LEU A 6 40.33 28.15 6.17
C LEU A 6 39.36 27.68 5.07
N ARG A 7 38.77 26.50 5.23
CA ARG A 7 37.65 26.02 4.42
C ARG A 7 36.33 26.40 5.09
N LEU A 8 35.57 27.23 4.46
CA LEU A 8 34.18 27.49 4.84
C LEU A 8 33.31 26.55 4.03
N THR A 9 32.57 25.67 4.72
CA THR A 9 31.55 24.83 4.11
C THR A 9 30.19 25.44 4.44
N VAL A 10 29.49 25.90 3.42
CA VAL A 10 28.09 26.33 3.56
C VAL A 10 27.23 25.12 3.24
N LYS A 11 26.42 24.71 4.20
CA LYS A 11 25.44 23.62 4.02
C LYS A 11 24.14 24.23 3.53
N GLU A 12 23.53 23.58 2.56
CA GLU A 12 22.19 23.94 2.12
C GLU A 12 21.14 23.49 3.18
N LYS A 13 19.89 23.95 3.03
CA LYS A 13 18.80 23.67 3.97
C LYS A 13 17.54 23.10 3.30
N VAL A 14 17.66 22.71 2.03
CA VAL A 14 16.57 22.06 1.30
C VAL A 14 16.56 20.58 1.70
N ALA A 15 15.41 20.07 2.10
CA ALA A 15 15.28 18.66 2.49
C ALA A 15 14.81 17.81 1.31
N PRO A 16 15.18 16.51 1.26
CA PRO A 16 14.70 15.60 0.22
C PRO A 16 13.17 15.49 0.18
N VAL A 17 12.66 15.23 -1.02
CA VAL A 17 11.23 14.99 -1.26
C VAL A 17 10.98 13.49 -1.41
N ILE A 18 10.03 12.96 -0.64
CA ILE A 18 9.59 11.57 -0.72
C ILE A 18 8.26 11.50 -1.48
N THR A 19 8.20 10.66 -2.52
CA THR A 19 6.97 10.41 -3.28
C THR A 19 6.67 8.91 -3.26
N VAL A 20 5.51 8.53 -2.70
CA VAL A 20 5.09 7.12 -2.60
C VAL A 20 4.28 6.76 -3.83
N THR A 21 4.63 5.63 -4.46
CA THR A 21 3.96 5.12 -5.66
C THR A 21 3.04 3.93 -5.33
N ASN A 22 3.51 3.00 -4.50
CA ASN A 22 2.73 1.83 -4.10
C ASN A 22 3.08 1.41 -2.65
N PRO A 23 2.10 1.05 -1.83
CA PRO A 23 0.66 1.10 -2.08
C PRO A 23 0.13 2.54 -2.13
N THR A 24 -1.00 2.75 -2.80
CA THR A 24 -1.73 4.03 -2.72
C THR A 24 -2.53 4.11 -1.43
N ALA A 25 -2.81 5.31 -0.97
CA ALA A 25 -3.61 5.51 0.24
C ALA A 25 -5.01 4.87 0.09
N SER A 26 -5.46 4.19 1.14
CA SER A 26 -6.73 3.48 1.22
C SER A 26 -6.89 2.30 0.24
N ALA A 27 -5.83 1.85 -0.43
CA ALA A 27 -5.87 0.65 -1.26
C ALA A 27 -6.20 -0.59 -0.40
N THR A 28 -6.96 -1.53 -0.97
CA THR A 28 -7.12 -2.88 -0.45
C THR A 28 -6.34 -3.84 -1.36
N LEU A 29 -5.43 -4.61 -0.78
CA LEU A 29 -4.54 -5.52 -1.49
C LEU A 29 -4.81 -6.95 -1.05
N THR A 30 -4.91 -7.86 -2.02
CA THR A 30 -5.07 -9.30 -1.76
C THR A 30 -3.73 -10.02 -1.55
N ASN A 31 -2.63 -9.35 -1.91
CA ASN A 31 -1.27 -9.86 -1.66
C ASN A 31 -0.77 -9.34 -0.31
N ASN A 32 -0.53 -10.24 0.63
CA ASN A 32 -0.03 -9.91 1.96
C ASN A 32 1.49 -9.66 2.05
N LYS A 33 2.20 -9.77 0.92
CA LYS A 33 3.59 -9.33 0.75
C LYS A 33 3.68 -8.32 -0.40
N PRO A 34 3.04 -7.14 -0.27
CA PRO A 34 3.04 -6.16 -1.35
C PRO A 34 4.43 -5.59 -1.57
N THR A 35 4.80 -5.36 -2.82
CA THR A 35 5.99 -4.59 -3.13
C THR A 35 5.69 -3.11 -2.91
N ILE A 36 6.38 -2.51 -1.93
CA ILE A 36 6.29 -1.09 -1.59
C ILE A 36 7.27 -0.34 -2.49
N THR A 37 6.83 0.71 -3.17
CA THR A 37 7.68 1.52 -4.07
C THR A 37 7.52 3.01 -3.81
N TRP A 38 8.63 3.72 -3.81
CA TRP A 38 8.67 5.17 -3.62
C TRP A 38 9.93 5.75 -4.27
N SER A 39 9.97 7.05 -4.44
CA SER A 39 11.17 7.78 -4.83
C SER A 39 11.56 8.78 -3.74
N VAL A 40 12.85 9.07 -3.68
CA VAL A 40 13.42 10.14 -2.87
C VAL A 40 14.30 10.96 -3.78
N THR A 41 14.06 12.26 -3.85
CA THR A 41 14.82 13.19 -4.71
C THR A 41 15.29 14.39 -3.92
N ASP A 42 16.45 14.89 -4.28
CA ASP A 42 17.06 16.10 -3.77
C ASP A 42 17.97 16.68 -4.85
N ASP A 43 17.71 17.92 -5.24
CA ASP A 43 18.39 18.56 -6.38
C ASP A 43 19.65 19.33 -5.97
N ASP A 44 19.96 19.41 -4.67
CA ASP A 44 21.02 20.25 -4.14
C ASP A 44 22.20 19.42 -3.57
N SER A 45 22.18 19.05 -2.29
CA SER A 45 23.25 18.23 -1.69
C SER A 45 23.16 16.76 -2.05
N GLY A 46 22.02 16.33 -2.56
CA GLY A 46 21.73 14.96 -2.95
C GLY A 46 21.28 14.05 -1.79
N VAL A 47 20.49 13.04 -2.10
CA VAL A 47 19.95 12.10 -1.12
C VAL A 47 21.05 11.23 -0.56
N ASN A 48 21.15 11.13 0.77
CA ASN A 48 22.02 10.16 1.45
C ASN A 48 21.32 8.78 1.51
N PRO A 49 21.71 7.79 0.68
CA PRO A 49 21.02 6.52 0.57
C PRO A 49 21.08 5.67 1.85
N SER A 50 22.01 5.94 2.78
CA SER A 50 22.09 5.21 4.05
C SER A 50 20.97 5.60 5.02
N THR A 51 20.33 6.75 4.82
CA THR A 51 19.25 7.26 5.67
C THR A 51 17.87 6.82 5.21
N ILE A 52 17.75 6.38 3.93
CA ILE A 52 16.49 5.91 3.36
C ILE A 52 16.00 4.71 4.15
N GLY A 53 14.81 4.80 4.69
CA GLY A 53 14.18 3.75 5.46
C GLY A 53 12.67 3.85 5.48
N ILE A 54 12.04 2.76 5.91
CA ILE A 54 10.60 2.68 6.13
C ILE A 54 10.32 2.09 7.51
N THR A 55 9.15 2.40 8.04
CA THR A 55 8.61 1.75 9.24
C THR A 55 7.22 1.24 8.91
N ILE A 56 6.96 -0.05 9.15
CA ILE A 56 5.64 -0.65 8.95
C ILE A 56 4.98 -0.74 10.32
N ASP A 57 3.80 -0.15 10.44
CA ASP A 57 3.01 -0.04 11.67
C ASP A 57 3.82 0.57 12.84
N SER A 58 3.90 -0.14 13.95
CA SER A 58 4.69 0.23 15.13
C SER A 58 6.05 -0.48 15.20
N GLY A 59 6.49 -1.10 14.11
CA GLY A 59 7.76 -1.82 14.05
C GLY A 59 8.98 -0.92 14.11
N SER A 60 10.16 -1.53 14.07
CA SER A 60 11.43 -0.81 13.96
C SER A 60 11.64 -0.26 12.54
N LYS A 61 12.45 0.80 12.41
CA LYS A 61 12.86 1.33 11.12
C LYS A 61 13.65 0.27 10.34
N ILE A 62 13.24 0.01 9.12
CA ILE A 62 13.87 -0.91 8.17
C ILE A 62 14.75 -0.08 7.24
N THR A 63 16.03 -0.39 7.18
CA THR A 63 17.01 0.20 6.26
C THR A 63 17.63 -0.83 5.33
N ASP A 64 17.61 -2.10 5.75
CA ASP A 64 18.13 -3.24 5.02
C ASP A 64 17.09 -3.88 4.11
N GLY A 65 17.53 -4.54 3.04
CA GLY A 65 16.65 -5.18 2.07
C GLY A 65 15.89 -4.21 1.16
N ILE A 66 16.12 -2.89 1.29
CA ILE A 66 15.59 -1.88 0.37
C ILE A 66 16.47 -1.85 -0.88
N THR A 67 15.88 -2.16 -2.04
CA THR A 67 16.51 -1.92 -3.33
C THR A 67 16.47 -0.43 -3.64
N LYS A 68 17.62 0.17 -3.93
CA LYS A 68 17.79 1.60 -4.21
C LYS A 68 18.44 1.74 -5.59
N THR A 69 17.65 2.14 -6.58
CA THR A 69 18.13 2.37 -7.95
C THR A 69 18.36 3.85 -8.15
N ALA A 70 19.61 4.22 -8.44
CA ALA A 70 19.99 5.63 -8.65
C ALA A 70 19.28 6.18 -9.90
N VAL A 71 18.76 7.40 -9.75
CA VAL A 71 18.17 8.22 -10.83
C VAL A 71 18.71 9.65 -10.71
N THR A 72 18.45 10.49 -11.70
CA THR A 72 18.83 11.90 -11.62
C THR A 72 18.19 12.53 -10.38
N GLY A 73 19.03 13.12 -9.52
CA GLY A 73 18.62 13.79 -8.30
C GLY A 73 18.22 12.86 -7.15
N GLY A 74 18.39 11.53 -7.22
CA GLY A 74 18.03 10.68 -6.10
C GLY A 74 17.92 9.18 -6.38
N TYR A 75 16.90 8.54 -5.79
CA TYR A 75 16.71 7.09 -5.85
C TYR A 75 15.26 6.71 -6.04
N ASN A 76 15.02 5.71 -6.91
CA ASN A 76 13.82 4.90 -6.88
C ASN A 76 14.04 3.72 -5.94
N CYS A 77 13.12 3.52 -5.00
CA CYS A 77 13.25 2.56 -3.94
C CYS A 77 12.15 1.51 -4.02
N SER A 78 12.47 0.27 -3.66
CA SER A 78 11.49 -0.79 -3.49
C SER A 78 11.83 -1.70 -2.32
N TYR A 79 10.79 -2.20 -1.67
CA TYR A 79 10.90 -3.15 -0.55
C TYR A 79 9.71 -4.12 -0.58
N THR A 80 9.96 -5.40 -0.33
CA THR A 80 8.91 -6.40 -0.13
C THR A 80 9.07 -6.99 1.27
N PRO A 81 8.05 -6.97 2.13
CA PRO A 81 8.13 -7.53 3.47
C PRO A 81 8.55 -9.00 3.46
N ALA A 82 9.56 -9.36 4.26
CA ALA A 82 10.00 -10.75 4.40
C ALA A 82 8.91 -11.61 5.06
N THR A 83 8.22 -11.06 6.05
CA THR A 83 7.07 -11.69 6.71
C THR A 83 5.77 -11.14 6.11
N ALA A 84 4.79 -12.01 5.87
CA ALA A 84 3.47 -11.61 5.42
C ALA A 84 2.81 -10.67 6.44
N LEU A 85 2.18 -9.61 5.94
CA LEU A 85 1.31 -8.76 6.74
C LEU A 85 0.00 -9.48 7.03
N THR A 86 -0.60 -9.20 8.16
CA THR A 86 -1.91 -9.77 8.54
C THR A 86 -3.03 -9.07 7.78
N ASP A 87 -4.20 -9.69 7.69
CA ASP A 87 -5.38 -8.98 7.20
C ASP A 87 -5.73 -7.82 8.13
N GLY A 88 -6.13 -6.70 7.53
CA GLY A 88 -6.47 -5.48 8.23
C GLY A 88 -5.72 -4.25 7.74
N SER A 89 -5.72 -3.21 8.54
CA SER A 89 -5.12 -1.91 8.20
C SER A 89 -3.65 -1.86 8.57
N HIS A 90 -2.81 -1.42 7.64
CA HIS A 90 -1.38 -1.21 7.82
C HIS A 90 -0.99 0.20 7.46
N THR A 91 0.00 0.74 8.16
CA THR A 91 0.55 2.08 7.89
C THR A 91 2.05 1.97 7.67
N ILE A 92 2.52 2.54 6.56
CA ILE A 92 3.94 2.64 6.26
C ILE A 92 4.36 4.10 6.41
N ARG A 93 5.46 4.35 7.11
CA ARG A 93 6.13 5.66 7.20
C ARG A 93 7.45 5.59 6.46
N PHE A 94 7.80 6.68 5.76
CA PHE A 94 8.98 6.78 4.92
C PHE A 94 9.86 7.91 5.43
N ASP A 95 11.15 7.65 5.56
CA ASP A 95 12.15 8.57 6.08
C ASP A 95 13.37 8.61 5.16
N ALA A 96 13.96 9.78 5.00
CA ALA A 96 15.23 10.00 4.31
C ALA A 96 15.87 11.32 4.77
N SER A 97 17.16 11.49 4.53
CA SER A 97 17.87 12.75 4.68
C SER A 97 18.85 12.91 3.52
N ASP A 98 19.29 14.14 3.28
CA ASP A 98 20.37 14.46 2.36
C ASP A 98 21.75 14.24 3.00
N TYR A 99 22.82 14.58 2.25
CA TYR A 99 24.19 14.54 2.75
C TYR A 99 24.54 15.69 3.71
N ASP A 100 23.78 16.77 3.72
CA ASP A 100 23.95 17.91 4.63
C ASP A 100 23.23 17.71 5.96
N GLY A 101 22.38 16.69 6.07
CA GLY A 101 21.67 16.28 7.25
C GLY A 101 20.26 16.84 7.38
N ASN A 102 19.71 17.45 6.31
CA ASN A 102 18.32 17.88 6.31
C ASN A 102 17.39 16.67 6.15
N ALA A 103 16.48 16.50 7.08
CA ALA A 103 15.54 15.38 7.06
C ALA A 103 14.31 15.71 6.18
N ALA A 104 13.96 14.78 5.29
CA ALA A 104 12.71 14.86 4.54
C ALA A 104 11.49 14.95 5.46
N THR A 105 10.47 15.67 5.03
CA THR A 105 9.16 15.57 5.69
C THR A 105 8.65 14.14 5.57
N GLN A 106 8.45 13.47 6.72
CA GLN A 106 7.99 12.08 6.76
C GLN A 106 6.68 11.91 5.97
N LYS A 107 6.64 10.94 5.08
CA LYS A 107 5.44 10.51 4.39
C LYS A 107 4.84 9.29 5.08
N SER A 108 3.51 9.19 5.04
CA SER A 108 2.77 8.08 5.62
C SER A 108 1.67 7.64 4.66
N VAL A 109 1.52 6.33 4.47
CA VAL A 109 0.46 5.74 3.66
C VAL A 109 -0.19 4.63 4.45
N THR A 110 -1.53 4.67 4.54
CA THR A 110 -2.36 3.62 5.15
C THR A 110 -3.11 2.88 4.07
N PHE A 111 -3.10 1.54 4.12
CA PHE A 111 -3.76 0.64 3.19
C PHE A 111 -4.30 -0.58 3.95
N LYS A 112 -5.06 -1.43 3.29
CA LYS A 112 -5.56 -2.70 3.87
C LYS A 112 -4.96 -3.90 3.16
N ILE A 113 -4.72 -4.96 3.91
CA ILE A 113 -4.53 -6.31 3.40
C ILE A 113 -5.83 -7.09 3.63
N ASP A 114 -6.24 -7.84 2.61
CA ASP A 114 -7.42 -8.68 2.63
C ASP A 114 -7.19 -9.90 1.76
N THR A 115 -6.88 -11.01 2.40
CA THR A 115 -6.60 -12.28 1.74
C THR A 115 -7.78 -13.26 1.82
N VAL A 116 -8.87 -12.85 2.45
CA VAL A 116 -10.06 -13.69 2.65
C VAL A 116 -10.99 -13.58 1.46
N PRO A 117 -11.27 -14.65 0.72
CA PRO A 117 -12.25 -14.58 -0.36
C PRO A 117 -13.67 -14.46 0.20
N PRO A 118 -14.59 -13.77 -0.52
CA PRO A 118 -15.98 -13.71 -0.11
C PRO A 118 -16.64 -15.10 -0.15
N THR A 119 -17.56 -15.34 0.76
CA THR A 119 -18.43 -16.53 0.74
C THR A 119 -19.71 -16.22 -0.01
N LEU A 120 -20.29 -17.20 -0.68
CA LEU A 120 -21.57 -17.09 -1.37
C LEU A 120 -22.49 -18.23 -0.92
N SER A 121 -23.72 -17.87 -0.53
CA SER A 121 -24.77 -18.83 -0.20
C SER A 121 -26.03 -18.45 -0.96
N VAL A 122 -26.56 -19.37 -1.76
CA VAL A 122 -27.86 -19.20 -2.44
C VAL A 122 -28.95 -19.80 -1.55
N THR A 123 -29.95 -19.00 -1.20
CA THR A 123 -31.07 -19.41 -0.34
C THR A 123 -32.33 -19.75 -1.14
N SER A 124 -32.48 -19.20 -2.36
CA SER A 124 -33.55 -19.47 -3.29
C SER A 124 -33.06 -19.29 -4.73
N PRO A 125 -33.48 -20.17 -5.66
CA PRO A 125 -34.19 -21.42 -5.43
C PRO A 125 -33.30 -22.45 -4.74
N SER A 126 -33.92 -23.48 -4.13
CA SER A 126 -33.20 -24.66 -3.64
C SER A 126 -32.65 -25.49 -4.81
N ASP A 127 -31.62 -26.29 -4.53
CA ASP A 127 -31.09 -27.22 -5.52
C ASP A 127 -32.17 -28.19 -6.02
N GLY A 128 -32.21 -28.45 -7.32
CA GLY A 128 -33.21 -29.28 -7.97
C GLY A 128 -34.62 -28.65 -8.09
N TYR A 129 -34.78 -27.36 -7.78
CA TYR A 129 -36.07 -26.69 -7.92
C TYR A 129 -36.57 -26.71 -9.37
N VAL A 130 -37.83 -27.17 -9.58
CA VAL A 130 -38.50 -27.23 -10.90
C VAL A 130 -39.66 -26.27 -10.90
N THR A 131 -39.83 -25.48 -11.98
CA THR A 131 -40.91 -24.53 -12.11
C THR A 131 -41.41 -24.44 -13.56
N ASN A 132 -42.67 -24.09 -13.74
CA ASN A 132 -43.26 -23.73 -15.02
C ASN A 132 -43.34 -22.20 -15.23
N LYS A 133 -42.78 -21.41 -14.31
CA LYS A 133 -42.71 -19.94 -14.43
C LYS A 133 -41.57 -19.54 -15.36
N SER A 134 -41.80 -18.51 -16.16
CA SER A 134 -40.79 -17.94 -17.07
C SER A 134 -39.69 -17.14 -16.33
N THR A 135 -39.94 -16.74 -15.08
CA THR A 135 -39.01 -15.99 -14.23
C THR A 135 -39.00 -16.55 -12.83
N ILE A 136 -37.84 -16.55 -12.23
CA ILE A 136 -37.65 -16.90 -10.81
C ILE A 136 -36.80 -15.84 -10.13
N THR A 137 -37.04 -15.63 -8.86
CA THR A 137 -36.16 -14.81 -8.03
C THR A 137 -35.03 -15.65 -7.49
N VAL A 138 -33.79 -15.22 -7.72
CA VAL A 138 -32.61 -15.80 -7.10
C VAL A 138 -32.21 -14.91 -5.93
N SER A 139 -32.12 -15.49 -4.73
CA SER A 139 -31.73 -14.76 -3.53
C SER A 139 -30.68 -15.52 -2.74
N GLY A 140 -29.91 -14.79 -1.98
CA GLY A 140 -28.83 -15.39 -1.19
C GLY A 140 -28.12 -14.35 -0.33
N THR A 141 -27.00 -14.78 0.22
CA THR A 141 -26.12 -13.95 1.02
C THR A 141 -24.69 -14.12 0.57
N THR A 142 -23.92 -13.06 0.64
CA THR A 142 -22.47 -13.07 0.56
C THR A 142 -21.91 -12.41 1.80
N ASN A 143 -20.74 -12.83 2.24
CA ASN A 143 -20.07 -12.25 3.38
C ASN A 143 -18.57 -12.14 3.09
N ASP A 144 -18.04 -10.97 3.37
CA ASP A 144 -16.61 -10.71 3.42
C ASP A 144 -16.38 -9.69 4.53
N ALA A 145 -15.64 -10.10 5.55
CA ALA A 145 -15.46 -9.27 6.75
C ALA A 145 -14.51 -8.09 6.53
N THR A 146 -13.67 -8.13 5.49
CA THR A 146 -12.57 -7.21 5.27
C THR A 146 -12.68 -6.43 3.95
N SER A 147 -13.33 -6.97 2.92
CA SER A 147 -13.63 -6.29 1.65
C SER A 147 -15.07 -5.80 1.58
N SER A 148 -15.26 -4.60 1.10
CA SER A 148 -16.58 -4.08 0.75
C SER A 148 -16.38 -3.01 -0.35
N PRO A 149 -17.19 -3.02 -1.40
CA PRO A 149 -18.35 -3.90 -1.67
C PRO A 149 -17.94 -5.21 -2.39
N VAL A 150 -18.65 -6.30 -2.08
CA VAL A 150 -18.59 -7.56 -2.84
C VAL A 150 -19.52 -7.45 -4.05
N THR A 151 -19.06 -7.91 -5.22
CA THR A 151 -19.86 -7.96 -6.43
C THR A 151 -20.46 -9.36 -6.62
N VAL A 152 -21.77 -9.46 -6.76
CA VAL A 152 -22.47 -10.69 -7.11
C VAL A 152 -23.05 -10.58 -8.50
N THR A 153 -22.94 -11.65 -9.30
CA THR A 153 -23.57 -11.73 -10.61
C THR A 153 -24.47 -12.96 -10.71
N VAL A 154 -25.62 -12.81 -11.38
CA VAL A 154 -26.51 -13.91 -11.76
C VAL A 154 -26.58 -13.96 -13.27
N ASN A 155 -26.14 -15.06 -13.89
CA ASN A 155 -26.07 -15.21 -15.36
C ASN A 155 -25.31 -14.07 -16.04
N GLY A 156 -24.26 -13.56 -15.39
CA GLY A 156 -23.41 -12.46 -15.89
C GLY A 156 -23.99 -11.05 -15.63
N ALA A 157 -25.21 -10.91 -15.13
CA ALA A 157 -25.77 -9.63 -14.74
C ALA A 157 -25.47 -9.33 -13.26
N SER A 158 -24.95 -8.13 -12.98
CA SER A 158 -24.68 -7.68 -11.61
C SER A 158 -25.97 -7.48 -10.84
N VAL A 159 -26.01 -7.93 -9.59
CA VAL A 159 -27.11 -7.71 -8.66
C VAL A 159 -26.66 -6.83 -7.50
N THR A 160 -27.59 -6.05 -6.98
CA THR A 160 -27.32 -5.19 -5.81
C THR A 160 -27.19 -6.05 -4.56
N VAL A 161 -26.09 -5.86 -3.84
CA VAL A 161 -25.85 -6.49 -2.55
C VAL A 161 -26.12 -5.46 -1.44
N GLY A 162 -26.97 -5.83 -0.51
CA GLY A 162 -27.27 -4.99 0.65
C GLY A 162 -26.08 -4.92 1.64
N SER A 163 -26.12 -3.95 2.55
CA SER A 163 -25.06 -3.77 3.56
C SER A 163 -24.90 -4.96 4.52
N ASN A 164 -25.89 -5.84 4.59
CA ASN A 164 -25.89 -7.10 5.34
C ASN A 164 -25.44 -8.30 4.48
N GLY A 165 -24.98 -8.08 3.26
CA GLY A 165 -24.58 -9.12 2.32
C GLY A 165 -25.72 -9.83 1.60
N ALA A 166 -26.99 -9.48 1.83
CA ALA A 166 -28.12 -10.09 1.14
C ALA A 166 -28.29 -9.57 -0.30
N PHE A 167 -28.75 -10.42 -1.21
CA PHE A 167 -29.10 -10.07 -2.59
C PHE A 167 -30.37 -10.81 -3.06
N SER A 168 -31.09 -10.22 -3.99
CA SER A 168 -32.22 -10.85 -4.70
C SER A 168 -32.48 -10.17 -6.03
#